data_ac6bdd3ec1745c7166e02b0d2e46d11f
#
_entry.id   ac6bdd3ec1745c7166e02b0d2e46d11f
#
_cell.length_a   1.000
_cell.length_b   1.000
_cell.length_c   1.000
_cell.angle_alpha   90.00
_cell.angle_beta   90.00
_cell.angle_gamma   90.00
#
_symmetry.space_group_name_H-M   'P 1'
#
loop_
_entity.id
_entity.type
_entity.pdbx_description
1 polymer ?
#
loop_
_entity_poly.entity_id
_entity_poly.type
_entity_poly.pdbx_seq_one_letter_code
_entity_poly.pdbx_strand_id
1 'polypeptide(L)'
;ISNFSIPKRKQRIPILLLVIVYYSMTYYVFRHWNNNLFHLFEPFLTFLFGGIVSLVIATIITIKWKISLHALAISGFSGGMLGLLLISGEVYNLQEMMAYNTILLLLMGLVSYSRLVLKTHTYSQVIVGIVLGFSIELSCVLFHISL
;
A
#
# COMPACT_ATOMS: atom_id res chain seq x y z
N ILE A 1 23.00 20.86 12.56
CA ILE A 1 21.73 20.18 12.15
C ILE A 1 22.18 19.11 11.17
N SER A 2 22.22 17.86 11.66
CA SER A 2 22.70 16.71 10.90
C SER A 2 21.90 16.56 9.62
N ASN A 3 22.58 16.57 8.49
CA ASN A 3 22.04 16.20 7.19
C ASN A 3 21.48 14.77 7.29
N PHE A 4 20.19 14.64 7.50
CA PHE A 4 19.44 13.43 7.19
C PHE A 4 19.41 13.30 5.66
N SER A 5 20.59 13.05 5.08
CA SER A 5 20.69 12.75 3.67
C SER A 5 19.94 11.46 3.44
N ILE A 6 18.83 11.57 2.70
CA ILE A 6 18.04 10.46 2.23
C ILE A 6 18.98 9.38 1.69
N PRO A 7 18.86 8.12 2.14
CA PRO A 7 19.77 7.06 1.71
C PRO A 7 19.87 7.06 0.18
N LYS A 8 21.10 6.97 -0.34
CA LYS A 8 21.33 6.82 -1.78
C LYS A 8 20.43 5.69 -2.28
N ARG A 9 19.85 5.83 -3.48
CA ARG A 9 18.88 4.89 -4.07
C ARG A 9 19.24 3.41 -3.82
N LYS A 10 20.50 3.05 -3.95
CA LYS A 10 21.03 1.70 -3.70
C LYS A 10 20.84 1.21 -2.24
N GLN A 11 20.80 2.11 -1.27
CA GLN A 11 20.63 1.78 0.15
C GLN A 11 19.15 1.46 0.50
N ARG A 12 18.21 1.79 -0.37
CA ARG A 12 16.78 1.50 -0.16
C ARG A 12 16.43 0.07 -0.53
N ILE A 13 17.13 -0.54 -1.48
CA ILE A 13 16.83 -1.89 -1.98
C ILE A 13 16.90 -2.92 -0.85
N PRO A 14 17.94 -3.01 -0.02
CA PRO A 14 17.97 -3.96 1.10
C PRO A 14 16.82 -3.77 2.08
N ILE A 15 16.45 -2.52 2.35
CA ILE A 15 15.33 -2.21 3.26
C ILE A 15 14.02 -2.70 2.64
N LEU A 16 13.78 -2.45 1.35
CA LEU A 16 12.59 -2.92 0.66
C LEU A 16 12.50 -4.46 0.64
N LEU A 17 13.62 -5.14 0.37
CA LEU A 17 13.68 -6.59 0.42
C LEU A 17 13.33 -7.14 1.80
N LEU A 18 13.88 -6.52 2.86
CA LEU A 18 13.57 -6.91 4.23
C LEU A 18 12.08 -6.73 4.55
N VAL A 19 11.47 -5.63 4.09
CA VAL A 19 10.03 -5.38 4.28
C VAL A 19 9.21 -6.40 3.49
N ILE A 20 9.59 -6.74 2.26
CA ILE A 20 8.93 -7.79 1.46
C ILE A 20 8.97 -9.13 2.19
N VAL A 21 10.14 -9.52 2.73
CA VAL A 21 10.27 -10.76 3.50
C VAL A 21 9.36 -10.73 4.73
N TYR A 22 9.35 -9.61 5.47
CA TYR A 22 8.48 -9.46 6.65
C TYR A 22 6.99 -9.60 6.29
N TYR A 23 6.53 -8.91 5.25
CA TYR A 23 5.13 -9.02 4.79
C TYR A 23 4.80 -10.42 4.31
N SER A 24 5.71 -11.07 3.58
CA SER A 24 5.53 -12.44 3.10
C SER A 24 5.47 -13.46 4.25
N MET A 25 6.31 -13.31 5.27
CA MET A 25 6.25 -14.14 6.47
C MET A 25 4.94 -13.92 7.25
N THR A 26 4.55 -12.66 7.41
CA THR A 26 3.27 -12.32 8.07
C THR A 26 2.09 -12.94 7.30
N TYR A 27 2.08 -12.79 5.97
CA TYR A 27 1.07 -13.40 5.11
C TYR A 27 1.03 -14.92 5.29
N TYR A 28 2.19 -15.58 5.24
CA TYR A 28 2.30 -17.04 5.39
C TYR A 28 1.77 -17.50 6.74
N VAL A 29 2.16 -16.85 7.83
CA VAL A 29 1.70 -17.19 9.19
C VAL A 29 0.19 -17.07 9.29
N PHE A 30 -0.38 -15.93 8.86
CA PHE A 30 -1.82 -15.74 8.93
C PHE A 30 -2.60 -16.66 8.00
N ARG A 31 -2.07 -16.97 6.83
CA ARG A 31 -2.69 -17.89 5.86
C ARG A 31 -2.79 -19.32 6.37
N HIS A 32 -1.81 -19.78 7.16
CA HIS A 32 -1.74 -21.14 7.70
C HIS A 32 -2.16 -21.24 9.16
N TRP A 33 -2.62 -20.15 9.75
CA TRP A 33 -3.11 -20.16 11.15
C TRP A 33 -4.46 -20.86 11.20
N ASN A 34 -4.44 -22.08 11.74
CA ASN A 34 -5.59 -22.99 11.74
C ASN A 34 -6.61 -22.64 12.86
N ASN A 35 -7.34 -21.53 12.71
CA ASN A 35 -8.42 -21.14 13.63
C ASN A 35 -9.71 -20.82 12.85
N ASN A 36 -10.88 -21.18 13.44
CA ASN A 36 -12.22 -20.93 12.91
C ASN A 36 -12.55 -19.42 12.71
N LEU A 37 -11.66 -18.53 13.09
CA LEU A 37 -11.75 -17.07 12.89
C LEU A 37 -11.21 -16.61 11.53
N PHE A 38 -10.80 -17.53 10.66
CA PHE A 38 -10.10 -17.24 9.41
C PHE A 38 -10.87 -16.34 8.46
N HIS A 39 -12.19 -16.51 8.39
CA HIS A 39 -13.05 -15.67 7.51
C HIS A 39 -13.04 -14.18 7.87
N LEU A 40 -12.69 -13.84 9.11
CA LEU A 40 -12.56 -12.45 9.55
C LEU A 40 -11.26 -11.78 9.04
N PHE A 41 -10.26 -12.60 8.68
CA PHE A 41 -8.95 -12.13 8.24
C PHE A 41 -8.76 -12.11 6.72
N GLU A 42 -9.74 -12.58 5.94
CA GLU A 42 -9.65 -12.55 4.46
C GLU A 42 -9.33 -11.17 3.90
N PRO A 43 -10.03 -10.08 4.30
CA PRO A 43 -9.68 -8.74 3.82
C PRO A 43 -8.24 -8.35 4.17
N PHE A 44 -7.78 -8.68 5.37
CA PHE A 44 -6.42 -8.41 5.82
C PHE A 44 -5.37 -9.16 4.99
N LEU A 45 -5.63 -10.43 4.68
CA LEU A 45 -4.74 -11.23 3.82
C LEU A 45 -4.65 -10.64 2.40
N THR A 46 -5.77 -10.20 1.86
CA THR A 46 -5.80 -9.54 0.54
C THR A 46 -4.99 -8.25 0.54
N PHE A 47 -5.10 -7.43 1.58
CA PHE A 47 -4.25 -6.23 1.76
C PHE A 47 -2.77 -6.58 1.91
N LEU A 48 -2.43 -7.60 2.67
CA LEU A 48 -1.03 -8.03 2.79
C LEU A 48 -0.47 -8.49 1.45
N PHE A 49 -1.26 -9.25 0.69
CA PHE A 49 -0.86 -9.73 -0.63
C PHE A 49 -0.65 -8.57 -1.61
N GLY A 50 -1.61 -7.65 -1.70
CA GLY A 50 -1.49 -6.44 -2.54
C GLY A 50 -0.29 -5.59 -2.15
N GLY A 51 -0.03 -5.45 -0.83
CA GLY A 51 1.16 -4.79 -0.30
C GLY A 51 2.46 -5.45 -0.75
N ILE A 52 2.54 -6.79 -0.74
CA ILE A 52 3.71 -7.54 -1.23
C ILE A 52 3.91 -7.25 -2.72
N VAL A 53 2.86 -7.37 -3.54
CA VAL A 53 2.92 -7.11 -4.98
C VAL A 53 3.38 -5.67 -5.25
N SER A 54 2.80 -4.71 -4.56
CA SER A 54 3.15 -3.28 -4.66
C SER A 54 4.62 -3.03 -4.31
N LEU A 55 5.13 -3.65 -3.24
CA LEU A 55 6.52 -3.52 -2.80
C LEU A 55 7.49 -4.18 -3.78
N VAL A 56 7.15 -5.33 -4.33
CA VAL A 56 7.98 -6.01 -5.36
C VAL A 56 8.10 -5.12 -6.60
N ILE A 57 6.99 -4.61 -7.13
CA ILE A 57 6.99 -3.72 -8.29
C ILE A 57 7.76 -2.44 -7.99
N ALA A 58 7.53 -1.82 -6.83
CA ALA A 58 8.26 -0.61 -6.41
C ALA A 58 9.77 -0.87 -6.29
N THR A 59 10.17 -2.05 -5.83
CA THR A 59 11.58 -2.45 -5.74
C THR A 59 12.21 -2.55 -7.11
N ILE A 60 11.54 -3.21 -8.07
CA ILE A 60 11.99 -3.32 -9.46
C ILE A 60 12.14 -1.93 -10.08
N ILE A 61 11.14 -1.06 -9.92
CA ILE A 61 11.21 0.32 -10.41
C ILE A 61 12.38 1.07 -9.77
N THR A 62 12.60 0.89 -8.45
CA THR A 62 13.62 1.59 -7.68
C THR A 62 15.05 1.26 -8.18
N ILE A 63 15.27 0.14 -8.86
CA ILE A 63 16.56 -0.19 -9.47
C ILE A 63 16.98 0.89 -10.48
N LYS A 64 16.05 1.37 -11.30
CA LYS A 64 16.33 2.35 -12.36
C LYS A 64 15.82 3.75 -12.05
N TRP A 65 14.70 3.87 -11.35
CA TRP A 65 14.01 5.15 -11.13
C TRP A 65 13.44 5.25 -9.71
N LYS A 66 13.53 6.43 -9.10
CA LYS A 66 13.07 6.67 -7.72
C LYS A 66 11.55 6.83 -7.69
N ILE A 67 10.84 5.98 -6.94
CA ILE A 67 9.39 6.09 -6.70
C ILE A 67 9.11 6.57 -5.27
N SER A 68 7.98 7.22 -5.05
CA SER A 68 7.53 7.64 -3.72
C SER A 68 6.81 6.51 -2.99
N LEU A 69 7.52 5.82 -2.10
CA LEU A 69 6.94 4.71 -1.31
C LEU A 69 5.85 5.18 -0.35
N HIS A 70 5.91 6.42 0.15
CA HIS A 70 4.86 6.97 1.01
C HIS A 70 3.56 7.22 0.23
N ALA A 71 3.68 7.74 -1.00
CA ALA A 71 2.52 7.92 -1.87
C ALA A 71 1.93 6.56 -2.27
N LEU A 72 2.78 5.58 -2.58
CA LEU A 72 2.38 4.22 -2.90
C LEU A 72 1.63 3.55 -1.74
N ALA A 73 2.15 3.66 -0.51
CA ALA A 73 1.54 3.03 0.66
C ALA A 73 0.16 3.62 0.99
N ILE A 74 0.06 4.95 1.07
CA ILE A 74 -1.21 5.61 1.43
C ILE A 74 -2.27 5.44 0.33
N SER A 75 -1.86 5.47 -0.93
CA SER A 75 -2.78 5.24 -2.06
C SER A 75 -3.22 3.77 -2.15
N GLY A 76 -2.32 2.83 -1.86
CA GLY A 76 -2.66 1.41 -1.76
C GLY A 76 -3.74 1.19 -0.71
N PHE A 77 -3.52 1.71 0.50
CA PHE A 77 -4.52 1.60 1.55
C PHE A 77 -5.87 2.25 1.15
N SER A 78 -5.85 3.42 0.49
CA SER A 78 -7.07 4.07 -0.03
C SER A 78 -7.75 3.22 -1.11
N GLY A 79 -6.99 2.63 -2.03
CA GLY A 79 -7.52 1.77 -3.10
C GLY A 79 -8.14 0.49 -2.54
N GLY A 80 -7.48 -0.16 -1.59
CA GLY A 80 -8.01 -1.36 -0.93
C GLY A 80 -9.28 -1.08 -0.13
N MET A 81 -9.33 0.02 0.64
CA MET A 81 -10.54 0.43 1.35
C MET A 81 -11.69 0.79 0.42
N LEU A 82 -11.40 1.41 -0.74
CA LEU A 82 -12.42 1.62 -1.77
C LEU A 82 -12.90 0.27 -2.35
N GLY A 83 -12.00 -0.66 -2.58
CA GLY A 83 -12.36 -2.02 -3.01
C GLY A 83 -13.29 -2.70 -2.03
N LEU A 84 -12.98 -2.65 -0.72
CA LEU A 84 -13.87 -3.17 0.32
C LEU A 84 -15.25 -2.49 0.31
N LEU A 85 -15.30 -1.17 0.15
CA LEU A 85 -16.56 -0.44 0.04
C LEU A 85 -17.41 -0.94 -1.14
N LEU A 86 -16.78 -1.24 -2.27
CA LEU A 86 -17.47 -1.68 -3.48
C LEU A 86 -18.01 -3.12 -3.41
N ILE A 87 -17.33 -4.02 -2.67
CA ILE A 87 -17.71 -5.43 -2.57
C ILE A 87 -18.50 -5.79 -1.33
N SER A 88 -18.41 -4.99 -0.25
CA SER A 88 -18.97 -5.35 1.07
C SER A 88 -20.48 -5.22 1.17
N GLY A 89 -21.13 -4.59 0.19
CA GLY A 89 -22.59 -4.49 0.12
C GLY A 89 -23.24 -4.08 1.44
N GLU A 90 -24.01 -5.01 2.06
CA GLU A 90 -24.75 -4.77 3.31
C GLU A 90 -23.97 -5.10 4.59
N VAL A 91 -22.75 -5.66 4.48
CA VAL A 91 -21.98 -6.17 5.64
C VAL A 91 -21.46 -5.04 6.53
N TYR A 92 -21.11 -3.89 5.95
CA TYR A 92 -20.57 -2.75 6.69
C TYR A 92 -21.48 -1.53 6.55
N ASN A 93 -21.44 -0.66 7.56
CA ASN A 93 -22.15 0.61 7.49
C ASN A 93 -21.56 1.48 6.37
N LEU A 94 -22.32 1.67 5.31
CA LEU A 94 -21.91 2.43 4.12
C LEU A 94 -21.41 3.84 4.47
N GLN A 95 -22.10 4.52 5.40
CA GLN A 95 -21.75 5.88 5.81
C GLN A 95 -20.38 5.95 6.48
N GLU A 96 -20.07 4.99 7.36
CA GLU A 96 -18.78 4.90 8.02
C GLU A 96 -17.66 4.60 7.02
N MET A 97 -17.89 3.64 6.13
CA MET A 97 -16.92 3.28 5.09
C MET A 97 -16.63 4.45 4.13
N MET A 98 -17.64 5.22 3.75
CA MET A 98 -17.46 6.43 2.95
C MET A 98 -16.67 7.50 3.71
N ALA A 99 -16.93 7.67 5.00
CA ALA A 99 -16.17 8.62 5.84
C ALA A 99 -14.69 8.22 5.91
N TYR A 100 -14.38 6.94 6.16
CA TYR A 100 -13.00 6.44 6.17
C TYR A 100 -12.31 6.63 4.82
N ASN A 101 -12.97 6.32 3.71
CA ASN A 101 -12.42 6.55 2.38
C ASN A 101 -12.13 8.02 2.12
N THR A 102 -13.02 8.92 2.53
CA THR A 102 -12.82 10.37 2.39
C THR A 102 -11.60 10.83 3.18
N ILE A 103 -11.45 10.38 4.43
CA ILE A 103 -10.28 10.70 5.25
C ILE A 103 -8.98 10.19 4.59
N LEU A 104 -8.99 8.97 4.07
CA LEU A 104 -7.82 8.38 3.41
C LEU A 104 -7.43 9.13 2.14
N LEU A 105 -8.39 9.58 1.34
CA LEU A 105 -8.12 10.42 0.17
C LEU A 105 -7.50 11.77 0.55
N LEU A 106 -7.99 12.40 1.63
CA LEU A 106 -7.39 13.63 2.15
C LEU A 106 -5.96 13.39 2.64
N LEU A 107 -5.72 12.31 3.38
CA LEU A 107 -4.40 11.93 3.86
C LEU A 107 -3.44 11.62 2.68
N MET A 108 -3.93 10.97 1.64
CA MET A 108 -3.16 10.72 0.41
C MET A 108 -2.72 12.03 -0.23
N GLY A 109 -3.63 13.02 -0.32
CA GLY A 109 -3.31 14.36 -0.80
C GLY A 109 -2.24 15.05 0.06
N LEU A 110 -2.41 15.05 1.39
CA LEU A 110 -1.48 15.67 2.33
C LEU A 110 -0.09 15.02 2.28
N VAL A 111 -0.02 13.69 2.30
CA VAL A 111 1.25 12.96 2.20
C VAL A 111 1.93 13.27 0.88
N SER A 112 1.21 13.22 -0.23
CA SER A 112 1.75 13.52 -1.55
C SER A 112 2.28 14.95 -1.65
N TYR A 113 1.51 15.92 -1.18
CA TYR A 113 1.92 17.32 -1.12
C TYR A 113 3.19 17.50 -0.28
N SER A 114 3.25 16.87 0.90
CA SER A 114 4.43 16.95 1.76
C SER A 114 5.72 16.45 1.07
N ARG A 115 5.63 15.40 0.22
CA ARG A 115 6.79 14.89 -0.53
C ARG A 115 7.27 15.86 -1.60
N LEU A 116 6.36 16.63 -2.16
CA LEU A 116 6.67 17.66 -3.16
C LEU A 116 7.28 18.90 -2.48
N VAL A 117 6.68 19.41 -1.42
CA VAL A 117 7.17 20.59 -0.68
C VAL A 117 8.55 20.35 -0.10
N LEU A 118 8.77 19.17 0.48
CA LEU A 118 10.09 18.77 1.00
C LEU A 118 11.13 18.49 -0.12
N LYS A 119 10.75 18.62 -1.40
CA LYS A 119 11.60 18.35 -2.57
C LYS A 119 12.28 16.97 -2.54
N THR A 120 11.67 16.01 -1.83
CA THR A 120 12.19 14.64 -1.72
C THR A 120 11.86 13.80 -2.94
N HIS A 121 10.80 14.17 -3.65
CA HIS A 121 10.33 13.51 -4.88
C HIS A 121 9.83 14.54 -5.90
N THR A 122 9.87 14.15 -7.19
CA THR A 122 9.24 14.89 -8.28
C THR A 122 7.77 14.54 -8.42
N TYR A 123 6.99 15.36 -9.13
CA TYR A 123 5.58 15.08 -9.42
C TYR A 123 5.38 13.70 -10.02
N SER A 124 6.17 13.33 -11.04
CA SER A 124 6.08 12.02 -11.69
C SER A 124 6.29 10.86 -10.71
N GLN A 125 7.26 10.99 -9.77
CA GLN A 125 7.55 9.96 -8.78
C GLN A 125 6.43 9.78 -7.77
N VAL A 126 5.71 10.84 -7.46
CA VAL A 126 4.55 10.80 -6.56
C VAL A 126 3.33 10.22 -7.30
N ILE A 127 3.04 10.71 -8.51
CA ILE A 127 1.90 10.25 -9.32
C ILE A 127 2.01 8.76 -9.61
N VAL A 128 3.17 8.29 -10.06
CA VAL A 128 3.38 6.84 -10.31
C VAL A 128 3.21 6.03 -9.02
N GLY A 129 3.68 6.54 -7.88
CA GLY A 129 3.43 5.91 -6.59
C GLY A 129 1.95 5.78 -6.28
N ILE A 130 1.17 6.86 -6.48
CA ILE A 130 -0.28 6.89 -6.27
C ILE A 130 -0.98 5.89 -7.18
N VAL A 131 -0.74 5.97 -8.48
CA VAL A 131 -1.41 5.11 -9.47
C VAL A 131 -1.13 3.63 -9.20
N LEU A 132 0.14 3.29 -8.98
CA LEU A 132 0.52 1.89 -8.71
C LEU A 132 -0.10 1.36 -7.42
N GLY A 133 0.06 2.06 -6.31
CA GLY A 133 -0.47 1.60 -5.03
C GLY A 133 -1.97 1.44 -5.07
N PHE A 134 -2.68 2.47 -5.54
CA PHE A 134 -4.13 2.47 -5.63
C PHE A 134 -4.67 1.34 -6.52
N SER A 135 -4.13 1.21 -7.75
CA SER A 135 -4.63 0.22 -8.71
C SER A 135 -4.37 -1.21 -8.27
N ILE A 136 -3.19 -1.49 -7.71
CA ILE A 136 -2.84 -2.85 -7.28
C ILE A 136 -3.74 -3.29 -6.13
N GLU A 137 -3.86 -2.48 -5.06
CA GLU A 137 -4.68 -2.84 -3.91
C GLU A 137 -6.16 -2.92 -4.25
N LEU A 138 -6.66 -1.96 -5.02
CA LEU A 138 -8.04 -2.00 -5.51
C LEU A 138 -8.31 -3.29 -6.28
N SER A 139 -7.42 -3.66 -7.20
CA SER A 139 -7.55 -4.89 -7.99
C SER A 139 -7.48 -6.14 -7.11
N CYS A 140 -6.53 -6.21 -6.17
CA CYS A 140 -6.41 -7.35 -5.26
C CYS A 140 -7.70 -7.55 -4.46
N VAL A 141 -8.28 -6.47 -3.94
CA VAL A 141 -9.51 -6.54 -3.16
C VAL A 141 -10.72 -6.90 -4.05
N LEU A 142 -10.91 -6.22 -5.19
CA LEU A 142 -12.06 -6.47 -6.08
C LEU A 142 -12.09 -7.89 -6.63
N PHE A 143 -10.93 -8.46 -6.95
CA PHE A 143 -10.84 -9.81 -7.52
C PHE A 143 -10.54 -10.89 -6.47
N HIS A 144 -10.57 -10.56 -5.17
CA HIS A 144 -10.23 -11.48 -4.08
C HIS A 144 -8.92 -12.23 -4.34
N ILE A 145 -7.91 -11.53 -4.90
CA ILE A 145 -6.63 -12.13 -5.23
C ILE A 145 -5.83 -12.29 -3.92
N SER A 146 -5.99 -13.44 -3.32
CA SER A 146 -5.13 -13.97 -2.27
C SER A 146 -4.77 -15.40 -2.67
N LEU A 147 -3.51 -15.63 -2.93
CA LEU A 147 -2.98 -16.96 -3.29
C LEU A 147 -3.01 -17.93 -2.11
#